data_946fccbe6bfa4929e20da8b184be147b
#
_entry.id   946fccbe6bfa4929e20da8b184be147b
#
_cell.length_a   1.000
_cell.length_b   1.000
_cell.length_c   1.000
_cell.angle_alpha   90.00
_cell.angle_beta   90.00
_cell.angle_gamma   90.00
#
_symmetry.space_group_name_H-M   'P 1'
#
loop_
_entity.id
_entity.type
_entity.pdbx_description
1 polymer ?
#
loop_
_entity_poly.entity_id
_entity_poly.type
_entity_poly.pdbx_seq_one_letter_code
_entity_poly.pdbx_strand_id
1 'polypeptide(L)'
;TWAVLSGVAGKEHGESAMDSVDEYLYTPYGLLLNAPSFTKIDDGIGFVTRVYPGLKENGAIFSHPNPWAWCAEAMLGRGSRAMKFYNALCPALQNDRIEVRQAEPYTYCQFVIGRDHTAFGRARHPFMTGSSGWAYYAATQYLLGVRPDFDALRIDPCIPADWKEFTVHRRWRGAMYHIHVTNPH
;
A
#
# COMPACT_ATOMS: atom_id res chain seq x y z
N THR A 1 -4.63 -6.82 -7.31
CA THR A 1 -4.21 -7.16 -5.92
C THR A 1 -5.07 -8.27 -5.32
N TRP A 2 -6.39 -8.16 -5.32
CA TRP A 2 -7.28 -9.14 -4.67
C TRP A 2 -7.22 -10.53 -5.24
N ALA A 3 -6.89 -10.72 -6.53
CA ALA A 3 -6.65 -12.03 -7.11
C ALA A 3 -5.46 -12.76 -6.43
N VAL A 4 -4.44 -12.02 -5.99
CA VAL A 4 -3.32 -12.54 -5.20
C VAL A 4 -3.74 -12.79 -3.75
N LEU A 5 -4.35 -11.78 -3.09
CA LEU A 5 -4.72 -11.86 -1.67
C LEU A 5 -5.70 -13.00 -1.38
N SER A 6 -6.62 -13.28 -2.29
CA SER A 6 -7.60 -14.38 -2.17
C SER A 6 -7.03 -15.75 -2.52
N GLY A 7 -5.83 -15.81 -3.11
CA GLY A 7 -5.23 -17.05 -3.59
C GLY A 7 -5.86 -17.61 -4.88
N VAL A 8 -6.75 -16.87 -5.54
CA VAL A 8 -7.40 -17.31 -6.81
C VAL A 8 -6.43 -17.26 -7.98
N ALA A 9 -5.54 -16.26 -8.01
CA ALA A 9 -4.52 -16.19 -9.04
C ALA A 9 -3.42 -17.24 -8.80
N GLY A 10 -3.10 -18.02 -9.80
CA GLY A 10 -1.84 -18.74 -9.84
C GLY A 10 -0.66 -17.76 -9.85
N LYS A 11 0.54 -18.26 -9.51
CA LYS A 11 1.74 -17.41 -9.35
C LYS A 11 1.99 -16.50 -10.55
N GLU A 12 2.01 -17.06 -11.76
CA GLU A 12 2.28 -16.32 -13.00
C GLU A 12 1.28 -15.18 -13.25
N HIS A 13 -0.02 -15.45 -13.09
CA HIS A 13 -1.05 -14.42 -13.25
C HIS A 13 -0.99 -13.36 -12.14
N GLY A 14 -0.69 -13.78 -10.92
CA GLY A 14 -0.48 -12.85 -9.79
C GLY A 14 0.71 -11.93 -10.03
N GLU A 15 1.83 -12.46 -10.48
CA GLU A 15 3.03 -11.71 -10.82
C GLU A 15 2.76 -10.72 -11.96
N SER A 16 2.16 -11.16 -13.06
CA SER A 16 1.79 -10.31 -14.20
C SER A 16 0.83 -9.18 -13.81
N ALA A 17 -0.18 -9.49 -12.98
CA ALA A 17 -1.11 -8.47 -12.48
C ALA A 17 -0.41 -7.42 -11.61
N MET A 18 0.53 -7.83 -10.75
CA MET A 18 1.26 -6.89 -9.89
C MET A 18 2.36 -6.14 -10.64
N ASP A 19 2.92 -6.71 -11.72
CA ASP A 19 3.80 -5.98 -12.65
C ASP A 19 3.04 -4.85 -13.34
N SER A 20 1.80 -5.10 -13.77
CA SER A 20 0.91 -4.06 -14.32
C SER A 20 0.57 -2.97 -13.29
N VAL A 21 0.42 -3.32 -12.01
CA VAL A 21 0.24 -2.32 -10.93
C VAL A 21 1.46 -1.41 -10.82
N ASP A 22 2.67 -1.98 -10.85
CA ASP A 22 3.90 -1.18 -10.79
C ASP A 22 4.07 -0.30 -12.02
N GLU A 23 3.82 -0.84 -13.21
CA GLU A 23 4.00 -0.13 -14.47
C GLU A 23 3.00 1.03 -14.67
N TYR A 24 1.71 0.76 -14.43
CA TYR A 24 0.66 1.71 -14.81
C TYR A 24 0.14 2.56 -13.66
N LEU A 25 0.23 2.08 -12.41
CA LEU A 25 -0.41 2.75 -11.27
C LEU A 25 0.58 3.38 -10.30
N TYR A 26 1.87 3.02 -10.34
CA TYR A 26 2.85 3.58 -9.43
C TYR A 26 3.07 5.07 -9.65
N THR A 27 3.15 5.81 -8.54
CA THR A 27 3.55 7.22 -8.47
C THR A 27 4.43 7.46 -7.24
N PRO A 28 5.16 8.59 -7.18
CA PRO A 28 5.94 8.94 -5.97
C PRO A 28 5.12 9.17 -4.70
N TYR A 29 3.78 9.18 -4.80
CA TYR A 29 2.85 9.42 -3.69
C TYR A 29 1.99 8.20 -3.34
N GLY A 30 2.24 7.06 -3.97
CA GLY A 30 1.48 5.82 -3.84
C GLY A 30 0.91 5.32 -5.17
N LEU A 31 0.01 4.34 -5.10
CA LEU A 31 -0.60 3.71 -6.27
C LEU A 31 -1.94 4.36 -6.61
N LEU A 32 -2.13 4.70 -7.87
CA LEU A 32 -3.43 5.14 -8.41
C LEU A 32 -4.47 4.02 -8.27
N LEU A 33 -5.72 4.39 -8.06
CA LEU A 33 -6.81 3.43 -8.00
C LEU A 33 -7.10 2.81 -9.37
N ASN A 34 -7.04 3.64 -10.41
CA ASN A 34 -7.13 3.25 -11.82
C ASN A 34 -6.36 4.24 -12.69
N ALA A 35 -5.99 3.81 -13.89
CA ALA A 35 -5.39 4.66 -14.93
C ALA A 35 -5.72 4.07 -16.31
N PRO A 36 -6.02 4.93 -17.31
CA PRO A 36 -6.24 6.38 -17.17
C PRO A 36 -7.53 6.70 -16.40
N SER A 37 -7.67 7.96 -15.95
CA SER A 37 -8.93 8.43 -15.38
C SER A 37 -10.01 8.54 -16.47
N PHE A 38 -11.27 8.37 -16.10
CA PHE A 38 -12.41 8.65 -16.97
C PHE A 38 -12.51 10.16 -17.23
N THR A 39 -12.57 10.54 -18.49
CA THR A 39 -12.64 11.96 -18.94
C THR A 39 -14.01 12.34 -19.51
N LYS A 40 -14.90 11.36 -19.67
CA LYS A 40 -16.27 11.55 -20.18
C LYS A 40 -17.25 10.87 -19.24
N ILE A 41 -18.42 11.50 -19.08
CA ILE A 41 -19.52 10.91 -18.33
C ILE A 41 -20.07 9.73 -19.15
N ASP A 42 -20.22 8.60 -18.48
CA ASP A 42 -20.81 7.38 -19.02
C ASP A 42 -21.70 6.74 -17.97
N ASP A 43 -23.01 6.84 -18.17
CA ASP A 43 -24.00 6.31 -17.23
C ASP A 43 -24.04 4.77 -17.20
N GLY A 44 -23.51 4.10 -18.24
CA GLY A 44 -23.34 2.66 -18.26
C GLY A 44 -22.22 2.17 -17.33
N ILE A 45 -21.20 3.00 -17.09
CA ILE A 45 -20.12 2.74 -16.12
C ILE A 45 -20.55 3.24 -14.72
N GLY A 46 -21.26 4.36 -14.65
CA GLY A 46 -21.82 4.89 -13.42
C GLY A 46 -21.13 6.13 -12.85
N PHE A 47 -21.39 6.39 -11.56
CA PHE A 47 -21.05 7.67 -10.92
C PHE A 47 -19.55 8.02 -10.94
N VAL A 48 -18.66 7.04 -10.96
CA VAL A 48 -17.20 7.27 -11.00
C VAL A 48 -16.79 8.18 -12.17
N THR A 49 -17.48 8.08 -13.31
CA THR A 49 -17.20 8.89 -14.50
C THR A 49 -17.62 10.37 -14.37
N ARG A 50 -18.42 10.70 -13.35
CA ARG A 50 -18.82 12.06 -13.01
C ARG A 50 -17.86 12.74 -12.04
N VAL A 51 -16.92 11.99 -11.44
CA VAL A 51 -15.87 12.52 -10.59
C VAL A 51 -14.76 13.09 -11.48
N TYR A 52 -14.26 14.26 -11.12
CA TYR A 52 -13.18 14.90 -11.89
C TYR A 52 -11.93 14.01 -11.95
N PRO A 53 -11.24 13.91 -13.12
CA PRO A 53 -10.04 13.11 -13.28
C PRO A 53 -8.98 13.39 -12.21
N GLY A 54 -8.41 12.33 -11.64
CA GLY A 54 -7.41 12.41 -10.58
C GLY A 54 -7.98 12.62 -9.17
N LEU A 55 -9.31 12.66 -9.01
CA LEU A 55 -9.95 12.80 -7.70
C LEU A 55 -10.67 11.49 -7.30
N LYS A 56 -10.67 11.22 -5.98
CA LYS A 56 -11.39 10.09 -5.37
C LYS A 56 -11.22 8.79 -6.17
N GLU A 57 -12.33 8.15 -6.53
CA GLU A 57 -12.34 6.87 -7.24
C GLU A 57 -11.94 6.99 -8.71
N ASN A 58 -11.86 8.21 -9.25
CA ASN A 58 -11.48 8.44 -10.64
C ASN A 58 -10.00 8.81 -10.78
N GLY A 59 -9.11 7.85 -10.59
CA GLY A 59 -7.67 8.00 -10.81
C GLY A 59 -6.90 8.69 -9.69
N ALA A 60 -7.47 8.88 -8.49
CA ALA A 60 -6.68 9.31 -7.35
C ALA A 60 -5.85 8.16 -6.76
N ILE A 61 -4.88 8.51 -5.92
CA ILE A 61 -4.16 7.59 -5.05
C ILE A 61 -5.00 7.41 -3.80
N PHE A 62 -5.92 6.46 -3.82
CA PHE A 62 -6.78 6.20 -2.68
C PHE A 62 -6.00 5.45 -1.62
N SER A 63 -5.81 6.05 -0.43
CA SER A 63 -4.84 5.52 0.54
C SER A 63 -5.25 4.18 1.14
N HIS A 64 -6.56 3.93 1.28
CA HIS A 64 -7.08 2.72 1.92
C HIS A 64 -6.69 1.40 1.20
N PRO A 65 -6.83 1.25 -0.14
CA PRO A 65 -6.46 0.03 -0.85
C PRO A 65 -4.95 -0.11 -1.14
N ASN A 66 -4.16 0.93 -0.98
CA ASN A 66 -2.72 0.88 -1.26
C ASN A 66 -2.00 -0.23 -0.44
N PRO A 67 -2.23 -0.39 0.88
CA PRO A 67 -1.64 -1.48 1.66
C PRO A 67 -1.97 -2.89 1.17
N TRP A 68 -3.07 -3.08 0.46
CA TRP A 68 -3.38 -4.37 -0.15
C TRP A 68 -2.37 -4.78 -1.21
N ALA A 69 -1.81 -3.80 -1.93
CA ALA A 69 -0.74 -4.06 -2.90
C ALA A 69 0.56 -4.47 -2.21
N TRP A 70 0.87 -3.89 -1.04
CA TRP A 70 2.04 -4.31 -0.25
C TRP A 70 1.90 -5.76 0.21
N CYS A 71 0.71 -6.12 0.71
CA CYS A 71 0.41 -7.50 1.08
C CYS A 71 0.56 -8.45 -0.12
N ALA A 72 0.04 -8.06 -1.29
CA ALA A 72 0.13 -8.88 -2.50
C ALA A 72 1.58 -9.10 -2.95
N GLU A 73 2.41 -8.05 -2.96
CA GLU A 73 3.83 -8.17 -3.29
C GLU A 73 4.58 -9.04 -2.26
N ALA A 74 4.26 -8.88 -0.96
CA ALA A 74 4.84 -9.72 0.08
C ALA A 74 4.44 -11.20 -0.08
N MET A 75 3.18 -11.49 -0.42
CA MET A 75 2.73 -12.86 -0.70
C MET A 75 3.41 -13.47 -1.93
N LEU A 76 3.83 -12.65 -2.88
CA LEU A 76 4.62 -13.07 -4.05
C LEU A 76 6.14 -13.15 -3.77
N GLY A 77 6.58 -12.86 -2.54
CA GLY A 77 7.99 -12.87 -2.16
C GLY A 77 8.79 -11.67 -2.67
N ARG A 78 8.14 -10.56 -3.03
CA ARG A 78 8.75 -9.39 -3.66
C ARG A 78 8.95 -8.24 -2.67
N GLY A 79 9.74 -8.48 -1.60
CA GLY A 79 9.92 -7.56 -0.47
C GLY A 79 10.38 -6.15 -0.86
N SER A 80 11.33 -6.02 -1.79
CA SER A 80 11.80 -4.71 -2.27
C SER A 80 10.69 -3.90 -2.96
N ARG A 81 9.80 -4.55 -3.72
CA ARG A 81 8.67 -3.88 -4.37
C ARG A 81 7.58 -3.52 -3.36
N ALA A 82 7.28 -4.41 -2.43
CA ALA A 82 6.36 -4.13 -1.33
C ALA A 82 6.81 -2.90 -0.53
N MET A 83 8.11 -2.80 -0.21
CA MET A 83 8.70 -1.64 0.47
C MET A 83 8.68 -0.37 -0.40
N LYS A 84 8.91 -0.49 -1.70
CA LYS A 84 8.77 0.63 -2.66
C LYS A 84 7.37 1.24 -2.57
N PHE A 85 6.33 0.41 -2.58
CA PHE A 85 4.94 0.88 -2.49
C PHE A 85 4.60 1.45 -1.12
N TYR A 86 5.08 0.82 -0.03
CA TYR A 86 4.96 1.35 1.32
C TYR A 86 5.57 2.75 1.42
N ASN A 87 6.82 2.91 0.98
CA ASN A 87 7.56 4.18 1.07
C ASN A 87 6.88 5.30 0.28
N ALA A 88 6.29 4.99 -0.87
CA ALA A 88 5.61 5.97 -1.70
C ALA A 88 4.36 6.57 -1.02
N LEU A 89 3.64 5.79 -0.19
CA LEU A 89 2.45 6.29 0.50
C LEU A 89 2.72 6.76 1.94
N CYS A 90 3.77 6.27 2.59
CA CYS A 90 4.03 6.52 4.01
C CYS A 90 4.15 8.04 4.29
N PRO A 91 3.29 8.63 5.15
CA PRO A 91 3.28 10.07 5.38
C PRO A 91 4.61 10.63 5.88
N ALA A 92 5.28 9.89 6.77
CA ALA A 92 6.55 10.30 7.35
C ALA A 92 7.68 10.44 6.31
N LEU A 93 7.59 9.69 5.20
CA LEU A 93 8.56 9.71 4.11
C LEU A 93 8.22 10.72 3.01
N GLN A 94 7.17 11.53 3.20
CA GLN A 94 6.74 12.56 2.26
C GLN A 94 6.98 13.98 2.82
N ASN A 95 7.75 14.11 3.90
CA ASN A 95 7.95 15.38 4.57
C ASN A 95 8.82 16.37 3.75
N ASP A 96 9.73 15.86 2.92
CA ASP A 96 10.49 16.64 1.94
C ASP A 96 9.61 17.25 0.83
N ARG A 97 8.37 16.79 0.70
CA ARG A 97 7.38 17.24 -0.29
C ARG A 97 6.17 17.90 0.37
N ILE A 98 6.32 18.43 1.57
CA ILE A 98 5.22 18.99 2.36
C ILE A 98 4.50 20.14 1.64
N GLU A 99 5.23 20.92 0.85
CA GLU A 99 4.68 22.04 0.05
C GLU A 99 3.67 21.54 -1.01
N VAL A 100 3.89 20.34 -1.54
CA VAL A 100 2.98 19.70 -2.49
C VAL A 100 1.88 18.93 -1.77
N ARG A 101 2.28 18.09 -0.80
CA ARG A 101 1.36 17.20 -0.09
C ARG A 101 0.35 17.96 0.77
N GLN A 102 0.76 19.03 1.45
CA GLN A 102 -0.08 19.90 2.26
C GLN A 102 -0.94 19.15 3.31
N ALA A 103 -0.32 18.19 4.00
CA ALA A 103 -0.92 17.46 5.11
C ALA A 103 0.17 17.05 6.11
N GLU A 104 -0.23 16.77 7.34
CA GLU A 104 0.66 16.42 8.44
C GLU A 104 1.48 15.16 8.12
N PRO A 105 2.79 15.14 8.49
CA PRO A 105 3.70 14.04 8.13
C PRO A 105 3.46 12.74 8.93
N TYR A 106 2.55 12.74 9.87
CA TYR A 106 2.23 11.61 10.75
C TYR A 106 0.82 11.05 10.51
N THR A 107 0.10 11.53 9.49
CA THR A 107 -1.27 11.05 9.22
C THR A 107 -1.47 10.61 7.77
N TYR A 108 -2.21 9.53 7.61
CA TYR A 108 -2.77 9.17 6.32
C TYR A 108 -3.96 10.08 5.99
N CYS A 109 -4.17 10.31 4.71
CA CYS A 109 -5.33 11.01 4.17
C CYS A 109 -6.27 10.01 3.49
N GLN A 110 -7.48 10.43 3.14
CA GLN A 110 -8.41 9.57 2.39
C GLN A 110 -7.82 9.24 1.02
N PHE A 111 -7.34 10.27 0.30
CA PHE A 111 -6.64 10.09 -0.97
C PHE A 111 -5.63 11.22 -1.21
N VAL A 112 -4.66 10.94 -2.08
CA VAL A 112 -3.80 11.94 -2.69
C VAL A 112 -4.28 12.15 -4.12
N ILE A 113 -4.32 13.40 -4.58
CA ILE A 113 -4.76 13.76 -5.93
C ILE A 113 -3.86 13.07 -6.95
N GLY A 114 -4.47 12.40 -7.93
CA GLY A 114 -3.80 11.62 -8.97
C GLY A 114 -3.18 12.47 -10.08
N ARG A 115 -2.39 11.81 -10.93
CA ARG A 115 -1.57 12.47 -11.96
C ARG A 115 -2.35 13.17 -13.08
N ASP A 116 -3.64 12.83 -13.24
CA ASP A 116 -4.49 13.43 -14.26
C ASP A 116 -5.11 14.77 -13.81
N HIS A 117 -4.70 15.27 -12.64
CA HIS A 117 -5.16 16.53 -12.08
C HIS A 117 -3.99 17.51 -11.88
N THR A 118 -4.21 18.81 -12.06
CA THR A 118 -3.18 19.86 -11.92
C THR A 118 -2.58 19.96 -10.53
N ALA A 119 -3.29 19.56 -9.48
CA ALA A 119 -2.81 19.52 -8.10
C ALA A 119 -2.27 18.13 -7.70
N PHE A 120 -1.66 17.40 -8.63
CA PHE A 120 -1.07 16.07 -8.37
C PHE A 120 -0.16 16.06 -7.14
N GLY A 121 -0.33 15.08 -6.29
CA GLY A 121 0.45 14.91 -5.05
C GLY A 121 -0.16 15.55 -3.80
N ARG A 122 -1.20 16.39 -3.96
CA ARG A 122 -1.86 17.04 -2.82
C ARG A 122 -2.78 16.07 -2.07
N ALA A 123 -2.58 15.95 -0.76
CA ALA A 123 -3.41 15.13 0.12
C ALA A 123 -4.78 15.76 0.38
N ARG A 124 -5.79 14.91 0.51
CA ARG A 124 -7.17 15.32 0.79
C ARG A 124 -7.74 14.52 1.95
N HIS A 125 -8.48 15.23 2.80
CA HIS A 125 -9.17 14.69 3.97
C HIS A 125 -8.21 13.90 4.87
N PRO A 126 -7.18 14.55 5.48
CA PRO A 126 -6.31 13.92 6.47
C PRO A 126 -7.17 13.43 7.65
N PHE A 127 -6.73 12.36 8.32
CA PHE A 127 -7.41 11.64 9.40
C PHE A 127 -8.72 10.90 9.03
N MET A 128 -9.39 11.25 7.94
CA MET A 128 -10.66 10.63 7.52
C MET A 128 -10.45 9.37 6.69
N THR A 129 -9.82 8.34 7.29
CA THR A 129 -9.48 7.13 6.55
C THR A 129 -9.22 5.93 7.48
N GLY A 130 -9.53 4.72 7.01
CA GLY A 130 -9.11 3.46 7.61
C GLY A 130 -7.70 3.02 7.20
N SER A 131 -6.97 3.85 6.45
CA SER A 131 -5.65 3.49 5.87
C SER A 131 -4.62 3.15 6.92
N SER A 132 -4.62 3.84 8.08
CA SER A 132 -3.65 3.58 9.16
C SER A 132 -3.73 2.15 9.69
N GLY A 133 -4.94 1.62 9.86
CA GLY A 133 -5.15 0.24 10.29
C GLY A 133 -4.63 -0.77 9.25
N TRP A 134 -4.94 -0.56 7.98
CA TRP A 134 -4.43 -1.39 6.89
C TRP A 134 -2.92 -1.27 6.70
N ALA A 135 -2.36 -0.06 6.82
CA ALA A 135 -0.92 0.16 6.73
C ALA A 135 -0.18 -0.56 7.88
N TYR A 136 -0.69 -0.45 9.12
CA TYR A 136 -0.15 -1.16 10.26
C TYR A 136 -0.24 -2.69 10.07
N TYR A 137 -1.39 -3.18 9.63
CA TYR A 137 -1.61 -4.59 9.33
C TYR A 137 -0.63 -5.11 8.28
N ALA A 138 -0.54 -4.44 7.13
CA ALA A 138 0.34 -4.83 6.04
C ALA A 138 1.83 -4.78 6.45
N ALA A 139 2.26 -3.72 7.14
CA ALA A 139 3.63 -3.58 7.59
C ALA A 139 4.02 -4.66 8.60
N THR A 140 3.18 -4.88 9.62
CA THR A 140 3.54 -5.82 10.70
C THR A 140 3.35 -7.29 10.32
N GLN A 141 2.29 -7.60 9.58
CA GLN A 141 1.93 -8.99 9.29
C GLN A 141 2.45 -9.52 7.97
N TYR A 142 2.76 -8.65 7.01
CA TYR A 142 3.24 -9.07 5.69
C TYR A 142 4.68 -8.63 5.41
N LEU A 143 5.07 -7.37 5.68
CA LEU A 143 6.46 -6.94 5.49
C LEU A 143 7.36 -7.52 6.59
N LEU A 144 7.08 -7.21 7.86
CA LEU A 144 7.82 -7.80 8.99
C LEU A 144 7.44 -9.26 9.23
N GLY A 145 6.31 -9.72 8.69
CA GLY A 145 5.90 -11.10 8.64
C GLY A 145 5.54 -11.73 9.99
N VAL A 146 5.18 -10.93 11.01
CA VAL A 146 4.81 -11.43 12.33
C VAL A 146 3.31 -11.37 12.50
N ARG A 147 2.63 -12.49 12.25
CA ARG A 147 1.16 -12.55 12.25
C ARG A 147 0.60 -13.70 13.10
N PRO A 148 -0.54 -13.47 13.77
CA PRO A 148 -1.26 -14.55 14.43
C PRO A 148 -1.77 -15.54 13.37
N ASP A 149 -1.64 -16.81 13.68
CA ASP A 149 -2.28 -17.91 12.98
C ASP A 149 -3.28 -18.58 13.95
N PHE A 150 -3.96 -19.64 13.53
CA PHE A 150 -5.04 -20.27 14.29
C PHE A 150 -4.60 -20.63 15.73
N ASP A 151 -3.50 -21.33 15.90
CA ASP A 151 -2.94 -21.77 17.18
C ASP A 151 -1.48 -21.32 17.41
N ALA A 152 -0.88 -20.64 16.47
CA ALA A 152 0.53 -20.26 16.44
C ALA A 152 0.76 -18.80 16.11
N LEU A 153 1.96 -18.32 16.38
CA LEU A 153 2.49 -17.07 15.82
C LEU A 153 3.35 -17.42 14.61
N ARG A 154 2.92 -17.03 13.41
CA ARG A 154 3.66 -17.24 12.17
C ARG A 154 4.71 -16.14 12.00
N ILE A 155 5.94 -16.53 11.70
CA ILE A 155 7.05 -15.62 11.39
C ILE A 155 7.48 -15.92 9.96
N ASP A 156 7.24 -14.96 9.06
CA ASP A 156 7.41 -15.13 7.62
C ASP A 156 7.70 -13.74 6.99
N PRO A 157 8.87 -13.15 7.27
CA PRO A 157 9.22 -11.82 6.80
C PRO A 157 9.44 -11.76 5.30
N CYS A 158 8.97 -10.67 4.67
CA CYS A 158 9.23 -10.34 3.29
C CYS A 158 9.78 -8.92 3.20
N ILE A 159 11.07 -8.77 3.48
CA ILE A 159 11.81 -7.51 3.57
C ILE A 159 12.72 -7.31 2.35
N PRO A 160 13.19 -6.07 2.09
CA PRO A 160 14.22 -5.82 1.10
C PRO A 160 15.53 -6.56 1.43
N ALA A 161 16.25 -6.98 0.39
CA ALA A 161 17.52 -7.74 0.55
C ALA A 161 18.65 -6.93 1.25
N ASP A 162 18.57 -5.61 1.22
CA ASP A 162 19.53 -4.71 1.88
C ASP A 162 19.28 -4.54 3.38
N TRP A 163 18.14 -4.97 3.90
CA TRP A 163 17.90 -5.03 5.34
C TRP A 163 18.66 -6.19 5.96
N LYS A 164 19.64 -5.89 6.81
CA LYS A 164 20.50 -6.92 7.41
C LYS A 164 19.85 -7.61 8.60
N GLU A 165 19.12 -6.87 9.40
CA GLU A 165 18.44 -7.39 10.58
C GLU A 165 17.31 -6.44 11.02
N PHE A 166 16.39 -6.98 11.80
CA PHE A 166 15.41 -6.19 12.56
C PHE A 166 14.91 -6.97 13.77
N THR A 167 14.32 -6.27 14.73
CA THR A 167 13.72 -6.88 15.92
C THR A 167 12.25 -6.46 16.05
N VAL A 168 11.40 -7.42 16.42
CA VAL A 168 9.99 -7.19 16.72
C VAL A 168 9.70 -7.64 18.15
N HIS A 169 9.06 -6.78 18.92
CA HIS A 169 8.47 -7.13 20.22
C HIS A 169 6.97 -7.29 20.05
N ARG A 170 6.49 -8.53 20.17
CA ARG A 170 5.08 -8.85 19.93
C ARG A 170 4.44 -9.48 21.18
N ARG A 171 3.43 -8.81 21.73
CA ARG A 171 2.57 -9.43 22.74
C ARG A 171 1.54 -10.32 22.03
N TRP A 172 1.48 -11.60 22.43
CA TRP A 172 0.51 -12.54 21.90
C TRP A 172 0.18 -13.62 22.93
N ARG A 173 -1.13 -13.89 23.15
CA ARG A 173 -1.66 -14.87 24.12
C ARG A 173 -1.02 -14.78 25.51
N GLY A 174 -0.86 -13.57 26.04
CA GLY A 174 -0.35 -13.32 27.38
C GLY A 174 1.18 -13.32 27.53
N ALA A 175 1.92 -13.76 26.51
CA ALA A 175 3.38 -13.73 26.49
C ALA A 175 3.92 -12.55 25.65
N MET A 176 5.15 -12.12 25.94
CA MET A 176 5.92 -11.19 25.13
C MET A 176 6.95 -11.98 24.33
N TYR A 177 6.89 -11.86 23.01
CA TYR A 177 7.85 -12.45 22.09
C TYR A 177 8.86 -11.39 21.64
N HIS A 178 10.14 -11.69 21.79
CA HIS A 178 11.26 -10.91 21.29
C HIS A 178 11.81 -11.65 20.08
N ILE A 179 11.48 -11.16 18.89
CA ILE A 179 11.79 -11.82 17.62
C ILE A 179 12.93 -11.05 16.96
N HIS A 180 14.08 -11.66 16.84
CA HIS A 180 15.22 -11.11 16.11
C HIS A 180 15.37 -11.85 14.79
N VAL A 181 15.37 -11.10 13.70
CA VAL A 181 15.48 -11.62 12.33
C VAL A 181 16.79 -11.12 11.75
N THR A 182 17.61 -12.05 11.25
CA THR A 182 18.84 -11.76 10.51
C THR A 182 18.68 -12.17 9.06
N ASN A 183 19.13 -11.32 8.14
CA ASN A 183 19.10 -11.56 6.70
C ASN A 183 20.54 -11.66 6.19
N PRO A 184 21.08 -12.86 5.99
CA PRO A 184 22.49 -13.07 5.65
C PRO A 184 22.85 -12.77 4.18
N HIS A 185 21.87 -12.40 3.34
CA HIS A 185 22.03 -12.22 1.88
C HIS A 185 22.30 -10.78 1.46
#